data_26e8b2c4fb2804c3e812993828080b8a
#
_entry.id   26e8b2c4fb2804c3e812993828080b8a
#
_cell.length_a   1.000
_cell.length_b   1.000
_cell.length_c   1.000
_cell.angle_alpha   90.00
_cell.angle_beta   90.00
_cell.angle_gamma   90.00
#
_symmetry.space_group_name_H-M   'P 1'
#
loop_
_entity.id
_entity.type
_entity.pdbx_description
1 polymer ?
#
loop_
_entity_poly.entity_id
_entity_poly.type
_entity_poly.pdbx_seq_one_letter_code
_entity_poly.pdbx_strand_id
1 'polypeptide(L)'
;PYEVFTLITPKDILMIYVFLAQGFEEIEALATVDVLRRCGLDVTLTAVGDALNVKGAHQMEVTADAHINDIEPSGGDALVLPGGMPGSLNLLKCHRLRDMLTAHNGREGLVAAICAAPMVLGDLGILAGRKATCYPGFEDRLIDATHVAELVVEDGHIITGRGPAAAVDFGCAIASRFVGAQAVTEVRKGMLFE
;
A
#
# COMPACT_ATOMS: atom_id res chain seq x y z
N PRO A 1 -37.35 -8.24 -23.13
CA PRO A 1 -36.63 -7.98 -21.93
C PRO A 1 -35.38 -7.16 -22.32
N TYR A 2 -35.39 -5.88 -21.94
CA TYR A 2 -34.27 -4.99 -22.16
C TYR A 2 -33.31 -5.24 -20.99
N GLU A 3 -32.12 -5.74 -21.28
CA GLU A 3 -31.01 -5.75 -20.31
C GLU A 3 -30.71 -4.29 -19.95
N VAL A 4 -30.93 -3.95 -18.71
CA VAL A 4 -30.51 -2.67 -18.15
C VAL A 4 -28.99 -2.74 -17.99
N PHE A 5 -28.24 -2.22 -18.97
CA PHE A 5 -26.83 -1.93 -18.80
C PHE A 5 -26.73 -0.87 -17.70
N THR A 6 -26.42 -1.28 -16.49
CA THR A 6 -26.01 -0.35 -15.45
C THR A 6 -24.73 0.31 -15.94
N LEU A 7 -24.82 1.58 -16.32
CA LEU A 7 -23.65 2.38 -16.66
C LEU A 7 -22.77 2.44 -15.41
N ILE A 8 -21.65 1.73 -15.44
CA ILE A 8 -20.58 1.87 -14.44
C ILE A 8 -20.11 3.31 -14.55
N THR A 9 -20.41 4.12 -13.56
CA THR A 9 -19.89 5.47 -13.51
C THR A 9 -18.39 5.42 -13.16
N PRO A 10 -17.57 6.39 -13.59
CA PRO A 10 -16.13 6.42 -13.24
C PRO A 10 -15.83 6.36 -11.74
N LYS A 11 -16.84 6.52 -10.89
CA LYS A 11 -16.77 6.44 -9.43
C LYS A 11 -16.78 5.00 -8.87
N ASP A 12 -17.08 3.99 -9.71
CA ASP A 12 -17.25 2.60 -9.27
C ASP A 12 -16.01 1.73 -9.59
N ILE A 13 -14.95 2.30 -10.18
CA ILE A 13 -13.69 1.61 -10.44
C ILE A 13 -12.84 1.76 -9.17
N LEU A 14 -12.64 0.65 -8.48
CA LEU A 14 -11.75 0.56 -7.33
C LEU A 14 -10.30 0.74 -7.78
N MET A 15 -9.58 1.63 -7.12
CA MET A 15 -8.19 1.95 -7.43
C MET A 15 -7.26 1.65 -6.25
N ILE A 16 -6.08 1.13 -6.51
CA ILE A 16 -5.04 0.97 -5.51
C ILE A 16 -3.93 1.97 -5.81
N TYR A 17 -3.69 2.88 -4.86
CA TYR A 17 -2.63 3.88 -4.96
C TYR A 17 -1.40 3.42 -4.19
N VAL A 18 -0.28 3.23 -4.90
CA VAL A 18 1.02 2.90 -4.31
C VAL A 18 1.90 4.14 -4.35
N PHE A 19 2.23 4.68 -3.18
CA PHE A 19 2.92 5.97 -3.06
C PHE A 19 4.43 5.83 -3.10
N LEU A 20 5.07 6.39 -4.11
CA LEU A 20 6.51 6.41 -4.28
C LEU A 20 7.10 7.76 -3.87
N ALA A 21 8.02 7.74 -2.91
CA ALA A 21 8.86 8.89 -2.56
C ALA A 21 10.33 8.56 -2.83
N GLN A 22 11.18 9.57 -3.07
CA GLN A 22 12.62 9.37 -3.28
C GLN A 22 13.22 8.52 -2.16
N GLY A 23 13.88 7.42 -2.52
CA GLY A 23 14.43 6.45 -1.59
C GLY A 23 13.44 5.37 -1.14
N PHE A 24 12.37 5.11 -1.92
CA PHE A 24 11.50 3.94 -1.71
C PHE A 24 12.28 2.63 -1.90
N GLU A 25 11.82 1.53 -1.31
CA GLU A 25 12.41 0.21 -1.50
C GLU A 25 11.81 -0.46 -2.73
N GLU A 26 12.65 -0.86 -3.67
CA GLU A 26 12.25 -1.27 -5.02
C GLU A 26 11.49 -2.59 -5.02
N ILE A 27 11.96 -3.60 -4.26
CA ILE A 27 11.30 -4.92 -4.19
C ILE A 27 9.90 -4.76 -3.59
N GLU A 28 9.79 -3.98 -2.51
CA GLU A 28 8.52 -3.79 -1.81
C GLU A 28 7.47 -3.09 -2.67
N ALA A 29 7.88 -2.05 -3.39
CA ALA A 29 6.98 -1.33 -4.28
C ALA A 29 6.59 -2.18 -5.49
N LEU A 30 7.59 -2.68 -6.23
CA LEU A 30 7.36 -3.27 -7.55
C LEU A 30 6.77 -4.69 -7.45
N ALA A 31 7.21 -5.52 -6.49
CA ALA A 31 6.61 -6.83 -6.29
C ALA A 31 5.15 -6.74 -5.82
N THR A 32 4.85 -5.79 -4.92
CA THR A 32 3.46 -5.52 -4.51
C THR A 32 2.60 -5.12 -5.71
N VAL A 33 3.06 -4.17 -6.54
CA VAL A 33 2.34 -3.72 -7.75
C VAL A 33 2.14 -4.87 -8.74
N ASP A 34 3.19 -5.67 -9.00
CA ASP A 34 3.11 -6.81 -9.92
C ASP A 34 2.04 -7.83 -9.47
N VAL A 35 2.04 -8.20 -8.19
CA VAL A 35 1.02 -9.10 -7.61
C VAL A 35 -0.39 -8.53 -7.78
N LEU A 36 -0.60 -7.28 -7.44
CA LEU A 36 -1.90 -6.63 -7.53
C LEU A 36 -2.42 -6.59 -8.98
N ARG A 37 -1.56 -6.22 -9.92
CA ARG A 37 -1.89 -6.18 -11.36
C ARG A 37 -2.14 -7.58 -11.92
N ARG A 38 -1.41 -8.62 -11.47
CA ARG A 38 -1.69 -10.04 -11.82
C ARG A 38 -3.05 -10.50 -11.31
N CYS A 39 -3.51 -9.96 -10.19
CA CYS A 39 -4.85 -10.20 -9.66
C CYS A 39 -5.95 -9.43 -10.41
N GLY A 40 -5.62 -8.69 -11.48
CA GLY A 40 -6.58 -7.93 -12.28
C GLY A 40 -7.04 -6.62 -11.63
N LEU A 41 -6.31 -6.12 -10.63
CA LEU A 41 -6.63 -4.89 -9.93
C LEU A 41 -6.01 -3.67 -10.62
N ASP A 42 -6.74 -2.55 -10.63
CA ASP A 42 -6.24 -1.28 -11.13
C ASP A 42 -5.31 -0.63 -10.10
N VAL A 43 -4.04 -0.46 -10.48
CA VAL A 43 -2.99 0.07 -9.59
C VAL A 43 -2.35 1.28 -10.23
N THR A 44 -2.33 2.38 -9.49
CA THR A 44 -1.66 3.64 -9.84
C THR A 44 -0.41 3.83 -8.98
N LEU A 45 0.76 3.79 -9.60
CA LEU A 45 1.99 4.28 -8.97
C LEU A 45 1.90 5.79 -8.85
N THR A 46 1.95 6.30 -7.63
CA THR A 46 1.71 7.71 -7.32
C THR A 46 2.97 8.37 -6.77
N ALA A 47 3.53 9.32 -7.49
CA ALA A 47 4.70 10.07 -7.03
C ALA A 47 4.35 11.05 -5.91
N VAL A 48 5.17 11.02 -4.85
CA VAL A 48 5.12 11.95 -3.72
C VAL A 48 6.36 12.83 -3.76
N GLY A 49 6.32 13.90 -4.46
CA GLY A 49 7.47 14.79 -4.69
C GLY A 49 7.22 15.66 -5.91
N ASP A 50 8.24 16.34 -6.43
CA ASP A 50 8.07 17.31 -7.50
C ASP A 50 8.04 16.67 -8.91
N ALA A 51 8.48 15.43 -9.07
CA ALA A 51 8.62 14.78 -10.36
C ALA A 51 7.97 13.38 -10.36
N LEU A 52 7.51 12.94 -11.55
CA LEU A 52 7.00 11.59 -11.75
C LEU A 52 8.12 10.52 -11.71
N ASN A 53 9.36 10.89 -12.06
CA ASN A 53 10.50 10.01 -11.95
C ASN A 53 10.97 9.93 -10.49
N VAL A 54 10.81 8.78 -9.88
CA VAL A 54 11.15 8.53 -8.48
C VAL A 54 12.30 7.54 -8.40
N LYS A 55 13.37 7.92 -7.72
CA LYS A 55 14.55 7.08 -7.55
C LYS A 55 14.46 6.30 -6.24
N GLY A 56 14.60 4.99 -6.32
CA GLY A 56 14.58 4.10 -5.17
C GLY A 56 15.89 4.13 -4.35
N ALA A 57 15.86 3.44 -3.22
CA ALA A 57 16.98 3.34 -2.29
C ALA A 57 18.22 2.67 -2.91
N HIS A 58 18.03 1.77 -3.87
CA HIS A 58 19.07 1.06 -4.59
C HIS A 58 19.33 1.65 -5.99
N GLN A 59 19.00 2.93 -6.19
CA GLN A 59 19.30 3.73 -7.38
C GLN A 59 18.54 3.35 -8.66
N MET A 60 17.53 2.48 -8.58
CA MET A 60 16.63 2.23 -9.71
C MET A 60 15.60 3.35 -9.80
N GLU A 61 15.37 3.84 -11.02
CA GLU A 61 14.39 4.91 -11.28
C GLU A 61 13.11 4.33 -11.84
N VAL A 62 11.98 4.75 -11.28
CA VAL A 62 10.65 4.35 -11.71
C VAL A 62 9.85 5.59 -12.06
N THR A 63 9.21 5.59 -13.23
CA THR A 63 8.25 6.63 -13.61
C THR A 63 6.89 6.28 -13.02
N ALA A 64 6.36 7.12 -12.16
CA ALA A 64 5.02 6.98 -11.60
C ALA A 64 3.94 7.28 -12.65
N ASP A 65 2.76 6.67 -12.48
CA ASP A 65 1.61 6.85 -13.36
C ASP A 65 0.93 8.22 -13.14
N ALA A 66 0.96 8.72 -11.90
CA ALA A 66 0.33 10.00 -11.52
C ALA A 66 1.12 10.71 -10.41
N HIS A 67 0.86 12.00 -10.24
CA HIS A 67 1.33 12.76 -9.09
C HIS A 67 0.27 12.78 -7.98
N ILE A 68 0.69 12.81 -6.72
CA ILE A 68 -0.23 12.82 -5.57
C ILE A 68 -1.26 13.96 -5.62
N ASN A 69 -0.94 15.06 -6.29
CA ASN A 69 -1.87 16.18 -6.44
C ASN A 69 -2.98 15.94 -7.47
N ASP A 70 -2.83 14.92 -8.31
CA ASP A 70 -3.74 14.62 -9.41
C ASP A 70 -4.72 13.49 -9.07
N ILE A 71 -4.66 12.95 -7.84
CA ILE A 71 -5.52 11.86 -7.38
C ILE A 71 -6.45 12.29 -6.24
N GLU A 72 -7.63 11.69 -6.20
CA GLU A 72 -8.62 11.86 -5.14
C GLU A 72 -9.21 10.49 -4.74
N PRO A 73 -8.59 9.78 -3.76
CA PRO A 73 -9.03 8.45 -3.38
C PRO A 73 -10.46 8.42 -2.84
N SER A 74 -11.24 7.44 -3.28
CA SER A 74 -12.58 7.13 -2.76
C SER A 74 -12.51 6.19 -1.54
N GLY A 75 -13.64 5.98 -0.87
CA GLY A 75 -13.70 5.10 0.32
C GLY A 75 -13.46 3.62 0.01
N GLY A 76 -13.66 3.19 -1.25
CA GLY A 76 -13.45 1.80 -1.68
C GLY A 76 -12.01 1.50 -2.11
N ASP A 77 -11.17 2.51 -2.27
CA ASP A 77 -9.80 2.37 -2.75
C ASP A 77 -8.86 1.82 -1.66
N ALA A 78 -7.61 1.52 -2.04
CA ALA A 78 -6.55 1.21 -1.08
C ALA A 78 -5.38 2.20 -1.20
N LEU A 79 -4.79 2.54 -0.06
CA LEU A 79 -3.59 3.38 0.04
C LEU A 79 -2.43 2.53 0.54
N VAL A 80 -1.37 2.40 -0.27
CA VAL A 80 -0.25 1.48 -0.02
C VAL A 80 1.06 2.25 0.05
N LEU A 81 1.80 2.04 1.13
CA LEU A 81 3.07 2.68 1.44
C LEU A 81 4.22 1.67 1.40
N PRO A 82 5.05 1.63 0.36
CA PRO A 82 6.32 0.91 0.38
C PRO A 82 7.26 1.51 1.42
N GLY A 83 8.19 0.70 1.90
CA GLY A 83 9.23 1.16 2.80
C GLY A 83 10.42 1.79 2.08
N GLY A 84 11.61 1.53 2.63
CA GLY A 84 12.85 2.15 2.19
C GLY A 84 13.16 3.46 2.94
N MET A 85 14.47 3.74 3.05
CA MET A 85 14.95 4.99 3.64
C MET A 85 15.81 5.73 2.62
N PRO A 86 15.63 7.05 2.42
CA PRO A 86 14.74 7.94 3.19
C PRO A 86 13.27 7.98 2.69
N GLY A 87 12.83 7.04 1.84
CA GLY A 87 11.48 7.02 1.24
C GLY A 87 10.37 7.18 2.28
N SER A 88 10.36 6.34 3.33
CA SER A 88 9.36 6.40 4.39
C SER A 88 9.36 7.74 5.15
N LEU A 89 10.53 8.37 5.35
CA LEU A 89 10.60 9.72 5.93
C LEU A 89 10.03 10.78 4.98
N ASN A 90 10.23 10.62 3.69
CA ASN A 90 9.69 11.53 2.69
C ASN A 90 8.16 11.39 2.56
N LEU A 91 7.63 10.16 2.66
CA LEU A 91 6.18 9.93 2.79
C LEU A 91 5.62 10.61 4.05
N LEU A 92 6.29 10.44 5.19
CA LEU A 92 5.88 11.05 6.47
C LEU A 92 5.82 12.58 6.40
N LYS A 93 6.72 13.22 5.67
CA LYS A 93 6.78 14.68 5.50
C LYS A 93 5.73 15.24 4.55
N CYS A 94 5.10 14.43 3.72
CA CYS A 94 4.11 14.88 2.76
C CYS A 94 2.76 15.15 3.46
N HIS A 95 2.42 16.41 3.65
CA HIS A 95 1.17 16.81 4.32
C HIS A 95 -0.06 16.27 3.59
N ARG A 96 -0.12 16.39 2.25
CA ARG A 96 -1.25 15.86 1.48
C ARG A 96 -1.45 14.35 1.69
N LEU A 97 -0.37 13.55 1.71
CA LEU A 97 -0.47 12.12 1.99
C LEU A 97 -0.99 11.85 3.41
N ARG A 98 -0.50 12.58 4.40
CA ARG A 98 -0.96 12.46 5.80
C ARG A 98 -2.46 12.74 5.92
N ASP A 99 -2.94 13.80 5.28
CA ASP A 99 -4.36 14.15 5.25
C ASP A 99 -5.20 13.06 4.56
N MET A 100 -4.72 12.54 3.42
CA MET A 100 -5.35 11.44 2.71
C MET A 100 -5.45 10.18 3.58
N LEU A 101 -4.35 9.76 4.22
CA LEU A 101 -4.30 8.59 5.09
C LEU A 101 -5.27 8.74 6.28
N THR A 102 -5.28 9.90 6.93
CA THR A 102 -6.16 10.18 8.06
C THR A 102 -7.62 10.14 7.64
N ALA A 103 -7.97 10.80 6.54
CA ALA A 103 -9.33 10.81 6.02
C ALA A 103 -9.78 9.41 5.56
N HIS A 104 -8.86 8.63 4.94
CA HIS A 104 -9.14 7.29 4.46
C HIS A 104 -9.35 6.30 5.62
N ASN A 105 -8.48 6.35 6.63
CA ASN A 105 -8.64 5.58 7.86
C ASN A 105 -9.95 5.91 8.60
N GLY A 106 -10.35 7.18 8.64
CA GLY A 106 -11.61 7.60 9.26
C GLY A 106 -12.88 7.05 8.57
N ARG A 107 -12.74 6.56 7.34
CA ARG A 107 -13.80 5.87 6.57
C ARG A 107 -13.63 4.36 6.57
N GLU A 108 -12.71 3.81 7.36
CA GLU A 108 -12.32 2.39 7.36
C GLU A 108 -11.85 1.88 6.00
N GLY A 109 -11.33 2.78 5.14
CA GLY A 109 -10.71 2.44 3.87
C GLY A 109 -9.38 1.70 4.08
N LEU A 110 -9.06 0.78 3.16
CA LEU A 110 -7.88 -0.08 3.29
C LEU A 110 -6.58 0.74 3.23
N VAL A 111 -5.78 0.66 4.29
CA VAL A 111 -4.44 1.25 4.35
C VAL A 111 -3.41 0.15 4.59
N ALA A 112 -2.36 0.12 3.77
CA ALA A 112 -1.31 -0.87 3.88
C ALA A 112 0.08 -0.21 3.89
N ALA A 113 0.98 -0.71 4.73
CA ALA A 113 2.34 -0.19 4.84
C ALA A 113 3.34 -1.31 5.14
N ILE A 114 4.53 -1.28 4.53
CA ILE A 114 5.54 -2.33 4.70
C ILE A 114 6.88 -1.77 5.16
N CYS A 115 7.65 -2.59 5.89
CA CYS A 115 9.05 -2.31 6.27
C CYS A 115 9.17 -1.12 7.24
N ALA A 116 9.77 -0.02 6.80
CA ALA A 116 9.86 1.20 7.59
C ALA A 116 8.56 2.05 7.52
N ALA A 117 7.73 1.88 6.49
CA ALA A 117 6.56 2.72 6.27
C ALA A 117 5.45 2.64 7.34
N PRO A 118 5.26 1.54 8.11
CA PRO A 118 4.31 1.52 9.23
C PRO A 118 4.55 2.63 10.26
N MET A 119 5.78 3.19 10.33
CA MET A 119 6.04 4.36 11.18
C MET A 119 5.20 5.59 10.79
N VAL A 120 4.81 5.73 9.51
CA VAL A 120 3.93 6.81 9.06
C VAL A 120 2.55 6.65 9.67
N LEU A 121 2.04 5.42 9.70
CA LEU A 121 0.74 5.10 10.30
C LEU A 121 0.77 5.27 11.83
N GLY A 122 1.88 4.88 12.47
CA GLY A 122 2.07 5.09 13.92
C GLY A 122 2.07 6.57 14.27
N ASP A 123 2.81 7.40 13.54
CA ASP A 123 2.88 8.86 13.73
C ASP A 123 1.51 9.56 13.56
N LEU A 124 0.65 8.99 12.71
CA LEU A 124 -0.72 9.48 12.49
C LEU A 124 -1.75 8.92 13.52
N GLY A 125 -1.33 8.05 14.45
CA GLY A 125 -2.23 7.38 15.39
C GLY A 125 -3.15 6.33 14.77
N ILE A 126 -2.92 5.95 13.51
CA ILE A 126 -3.73 4.97 12.77
C ILE A 126 -3.57 3.56 13.34
N LEU A 127 -2.43 3.28 13.96
CA LEU A 127 -2.12 1.97 14.55
C LEU A 127 -2.57 1.81 16.01
N ALA A 128 -3.12 2.85 16.63
CA ALA A 128 -3.50 2.81 18.04
C ALA A 128 -4.47 1.65 18.34
N GLY A 129 -4.10 0.80 19.31
CA GLY A 129 -4.85 -0.37 19.73
C GLY A 129 -4.86 -1.55 18.76
N ARG A 130 -4.09 -1.49 17.66
CA ARG A 130 -4.02 -2.53 16.62
C ARG A 130 -2.75 -3.37 16.75
N LYS A 131 -2.80 -4.57 16.15
CA LYS A 131 -1.60 -5.36 15.88
C LYS A 131 -0.94 -4.86 14.59
N ALA A 132 0.39 -4.77 14.60
CA ALA A 132 1.16 -4.35 13.43
C ALA A 132 2.54 -4.98 13.42
N THR A 133 3.13 -5.07 12.24
CA THR A 133 4.53 -5.43 12.04
C THR A 133 5.28 -4.31 11.33
N CYS A 134 6.60 -4.33 11.44
CA CYS A 134 7.49 -3.41 10.73
C CYS A 134 8.87 -4.06 10.53
N TYR A 135 9.77 -3.35 9.85
CA TYR A 135 11.16 -3.75 9.77
C TYR A 135 11.82 -3.69 11.15
N PRO A 136 12.69 -4.66 11.52
CA PRO A 136 13.39 -4.66 12.80
C PRO A 136 14.13 -3.34 13.05
N GLY A 137 13.92 -2.77 14.25
CA GLY A 137 14.45 -1.47 14.66
C GLY A 137 13.48 -0.29 14.44
N PHE A 138 12.27 -0.54 13.93
CA PHE A 138 11.21 0.47 13.82
C PHE A 138 10.03 0.22 14.77
N GLU A 139 10.14 -0.73 15.69
CA GLU A 139 9.07 -1.13 16.61
C GLU A 139 8.57 0.03 17.46
N ASP A 140 9.50 0.86 17.98
CA ASP A 140 9.17 2.05 18.77
C ASP A 140 8.40 3.13 18.00
N ARG A 141 8.33 3.00 16.68
CA ARG A 141 7.57 3.92 15.81
C ARG A 141 6.15 3.43 15.54
N LEU A 142 5.78 2.24 16.01
CA LEU A 142 4.40 1.73 15.98
C LEU A 142 3.64 2.27 17.20
N ILE A 143 3.42 3.57 17.23
CA ILE A 143 2.85 4.26 18.40
C ILE A 143 1.50 3.64 18.81
N ASP A 144 1.38 3.27 20.08
CA ASP A 144 0.20 2.66 20.70
C ASP A 144 -0.30 1.35 20.04
N ALA A 145 0.54 0.71 19.21
CA ALA A 145 0.25 -0.59 18.59
C ALA A 145 0.86 -1.76 19.37
N THR A 146 0.32 -2.95 19.18
CA THR A 146 0.96 -4.21 19.60
C THR A 146 1.82 -4.74 18.44
N HIS A 147 3.14 -4.68 18.60
CA HIS A 147 4.06 -5.25 17.61
C HIS A 147 3.95 -6.78 17.56
N VAL A 148 3.85 -7.34 16.35
CA VAL A 148 3.86 -8.78 16.07
C VAL A 148 4.94 -9.07 15.03
N ALA A 149 5.85 -10.01 15.33
CA ALA A 149 6.99 -10.33 14.46
C ALA A 149 6.64 -11.32 13.33
N GLU A 150 5.47 -11.12 12.68
CA GLU A 150 5.04 -11.90 11.51
C GLU A 150 5.40 -11.19 10.20
N LEU A 151 5.45 -11.93 9.09
CA LEU A 151 5.76 -11.35 7.77
C LEU A 151 4.69 -10.36 7.33
N VAL A 152 3.41 -10.69 7.54
CA VAL A 152 2.26 -9.82 7.24
C VAL A 152 1.29 -9.90 8.40
N VAL A 153 0.79 -8.75 8.84
CA VAL A 153 -0.23 -8.62 9.89
C VAL A 153 -1.41 -7.86 9.34
N GLU A 154 -2.60 -8.44 9.47
CA GLU A 154 -3.88 -7.82 9.12
C GLU A 154 -4.67 -7.53 10.41
N ASP A 155 -5.11 -6.30 10.59
CA ASP A 155 -5.98 -5.91 11.71
C ASP A 155 -7.05 -4.90 11.22
N GLY A 156 -8.26 -5.39 11.04
CA GLY A 156 -9.36 -4.61 10.48
C GLY A 156 -9.07 -4.21 9.02
N HIS A 157 -9.01 -2.92 8.75
CA HIS A 157 -8.70 -2.33 7.45
C HIS A 157 -7.23 -1.92 7.31
N ILE A 158 -6.37 -2.35 8.23
CA ILE A 158 -4.93 -2.07 8.20
C ILE A 158 -4.17 -3.36 7.88
N ILE A 159 -3.23 -3.28 6.93
CA ILE A 159 -2.31 -4.36 6.59
C ILE A 159 -0.88 -3.84 6.74
N THR A 160 -0.06 -4.54 7.51
CA THR A 160 1.36 -4.21 7.65
C THR A 160 2.23 -5.37 7.21
N GLY A 161 3.36 -5.07 6.57
CA GLY A 161 4.37 -6.02 6.13
C GLY A 161 5.72 -5.76 6.78
N ARG A 162 6.51 -6.84 6.99
CA ARG A 162 7.75 -6.75 7.78
C ARG A 162 8.94 -6.19 6.99
N GLY A 163 9.01 -6.44 5.70
CA GLY A 163 10.13 -6.01 4.88
C GLY A 163 10.17 -6.69 3.51
N PRO A 164 11.26 -6.53 2.72
CA PRO A 164 11.32 -6.96 1.33
C PRO A 164 10.93 -8.43 1.10
N ALA A 165 11.33 -9.34 1.99
CA ALA A 165 10.95 -10.76 1.90
C ALA A 165 9.43 -11.02 1.99
N ALA A 166 8.68 -10.09 2.56
CA ALA A 166 7.23 -10.17 2.69
C ALA A 166 6.47 -9.52 1.53
N ALA A 167 7.13 -8.88 0.55
CA ALA A 167 6.49 -8.03 -0.46
C ALA A 167 5.41 -8.76 -1.27
N VAL A 168 5.66 -10.02 -1.66
CA VAL A 168 4.68 -10.83 -2.40
C VAL A 168 3.49 -11.19 -1.52
N ASP A 169 3.74 -11.65 -0.28
CA ASP A 169 2.67 -12.01 0.67
C ASP A 169 1.85 -10.78 1.08
N PHE A 170 2.49 -9.63 1.22
CA PHE A 170 1.85 -8.34 1.48
C PHE A 170 0.94 -7.93 0.32
N GLY A 171 1.41 -8.02 -0.92
CA GLY A 171 0.59 -7.79 -2.11
C GLY A 171 -0.60 -8.76 -2.20
N CYS A 172 -0.38 -10.04 -1.87
CA CYS A 172 -1.43 -11.06 -1.81
C CYS A 172 -2.49 -10.76 -0.73
N ALA A 173 -2.07 -10.32 0.46
CA ALA A 173 -3.00 -9.93 1.53
C ALA A 173 -3.88 -8.76 1.09
N ILE A 174 -3.30 -7.72 0.46
CA ILE A 174 -4.04 -6.60 -0.10
C ILE A 174 -5.02 -7.09 -1.18
N ALA A 175 -4.55 -7.87 -2.17
CA ALA A 175 -5.38 -8.39 -3.25
C ALA A 175 -6.56 -9.22 -2.74
N SER A 176 -6.35 -10.03 -1.69
CA SER A 176 -7.40 -10.88 -1.12
C SER A 176 -8.61 -10.11 -0.61
N ARG A 177 -8.44 -8.85 -0.23
CA ARG A 177 -9.52 -7.96 0.23
C ARG A 177 -10.48 -7.58 -0.91
N PHE A 178 -10.05 -7.69 -2.15
CA PHE A 178 -10.79 -7.27 -3.35
C PHE A 178 -11.27 -8.45 -4.20
N VAL A 179 -10.38 -9.40 -4.48
CA VAL A 179 -10.68 -10.53 -5.39
C VAL A 179 -10.87 -11.86 -4.67
N GLY A 180 -10.66 -11.90 -3.35
CA GLY A 180 -10.80 -13.09 -2.53
C GLY A 180 -9.58 -14.03 -2.58
N ALA A 181 -9.43 -14.88 -1.57
CA ALA A 181 -8.26 -15.72 -1.36
C ALA A 181 -8.05 -16.75 -2.49
N GLN A 182 -9.13 -17.27 -3.09
CA GLN A 182 -9.03 -18.28 -4.15
C GLN A 182 -8.37 -17.72 -5.41
N ALA A 183 -8.77 -16.52 -5.85
CA ALA A 183 -8.16 -15.86 -7.01
C ALA A 183 -6.67 -15.58 -6.77
N VAL A 184 -6.32 -15.12 -5.58
CA VAL A 184 -4.92 -14.88 -5.19
C VAL A 184 -4.10 -16.18 -5.19
N THR A 185 -4.67 -17.27 -4.72
CA THR A 185 -4.00 -18.60 -4.75
C THR A 185 -3.64 -19.01 -6.18
N GLU A 186 -4.53 -18.80 -7.14
CA GLU A 186 -4.24 -19.14 -8.55
C GLU A 186 -3.15 -18.23 -9.14
N VAL A 187 -3.12 -16.94 -8.76
CA VAL A 187 -2.03 -16.03 -9.16
C VAL A 187 -0.71 -16.50 -8.56
N ARG A 188 -0.65 -16.84 -7.26
CA ARG A 188 0.55 -17.37 -6.60
C ARG A 188 1.10 -18.61 -7.30
N LYS A 189 0.24 -19.57 -7.63
CA LYS A 189 0.64 -20.77 -8.40
C LYS A 189 1.25 -20.41 -9.75
N GLY A 190 0.64 -19.46 -10.47
CA GLY A 190 1.17 -18.94 -11.74
C GLY A 190 2.53 -18.26 -11.60
N MET A 191 2.84 -17.71 -10.43
CA MET A 191 4.13 -17.14 -10.07
C MET A 191 5.12 -18.16 -9.49
N LEU A 192 4.75 -19.43 -9.37
CA LEU A 192 5.54 -20.51 -8.76
C LEU A 192 5.83 -20.30 -7.26
N PHE A 193 5.00 -19.54 -6.56
CA PHE A 193 4.97 -19.51 -5.11
C PHE A 193 4.06 -20.61 -4.59
N GLU A 194 4.58 -21.47 -3.70
CA GLU A 194 3.85 -22.56 -3.05
C GLU A 194 2.93 -22.03 -1.93
#